data_5ed73f694843f48840046a3776424a9c
#
_entry.id   5ed73f694843f48840046a3776424a9c
#
_cell.length_a   1.000
_cell.length_b   1.000
_cell.length_c   1.000
_cell.angle_alpha   90.00
_cell.angle_beta   90.00
_cell.angle_gamma   90.00
#
_symmetry.space_group_name_H-M   'P 1'
#
loop_
_entity.id
_entity.type
_entity.pdbx_description
1 polymer ?
#
loop_
_entity_poly.entity_id
_entity_poly.type
_entity_poly.pdbx_seq_one_letter_code
_entity_poly.pdbx_strand_id
1 'polypeptide(L)'
;MAGINGLTVAFRAQQNQRVYKFTALVKDTADTTQNQQYAGLPAAANAAGVLGISVEHFVEPNYFIAQGTDPTTITGTAPVLYNLKGRGITLQVNGIARCIAAGAVSQGDQVVIADVYGRVNNLANLSIAAGTKIYPVGIAQNSTQNANDIVEVVLNFAPSHA
;
A
#
# COMPACT_ATOMS: atom_id res chain seq x y z
N MET A 1 -6.74 12.09 18.00
CA MET A 1 -6.85 11.06 16.94
C MET A 1 -6.93 11.77 15.61
N ALA A 2 -5.91 11.60 14.77
CA ALA A 2 -6.02 12.12 13.41
C ALA A 2 -7.13 11.36 12.70
N GLY A 3 -8.22 12.03 12.40
CA GLY A 3 -9.24 11.48 11.53
C GLY A 3 -8.63 11.11 10.17
N ILE A 4 -9.29 10.22 9.44
CA ILE A 4 -8.95 9.98 8.05
C ILE A 4 -9.30 11.26 7.29
N ASN A 5 -8.32 12.14 7.12
CA ASN A 5 -8.48 13.39 6.39
C ASN A 5 -8.23 13.13 4.89
N GLY A 6 -9.17 12.47 4.23
CA GLY A 6 -9.02 12.19 2.82
C GLY A 6 -10.19 11.42 2.22
N LEU A 7 -10.22 11.39 0.89
CA LEU A 7 -11.21 10.65 0.13
C LEU A 7 -10.84 9.17 0.13
N THR A 8 -11.81 8.33 0.42
CA THR A 8 -11.73 6.88 0.23
C THR A 8 -12.56 6.45 -0.96
N VAL A 9 -12.05 5.49 -1.71
CA VAL A 9 -12.70 4.93 -2.90
C VAL A 9 -12.66 3.41 -2.81
N ALA A 10 -13.79 2.77 -3.17
CA ALA A 10 -13.84 1.32 -3.26
C ALA A 10 -13.31 0.86 -4.62
N PHE A 11 -12.35 -0.06 -4.59
CA PHE A 11 -11.86 -0.81 -5.74
C PHE A 11 -12.27 -2.27 -5.60
N ARG A 12 -12.04 -3.07 -6.64
CA ARG A 12 -12.22 -4.52 -6.56
C ARG A 12 -10.87 -5.21 -6.43
N ALA A 13 -10.78 -6.22 -5.60
CA ALA A 13 -9.60 -7.04 -5.51
C ALA A 13 -9.44 -7.91 -6.76
N GLN A 14 -8.30 -7.82 -7.43
CA GLN A 14 -8.00 -8.63 -8.61
C GLN A 14 -7.72 -10.09 -8.25
N GLN A 15 -7.08 -10.30 -7.10
CA GLN A 15 -6.61 -11.62 -6.70
C GLN A 15 -7.18 -12.04 -5.36
N ASN A 16 -7.16 -13.34 -5.11
CA ASN A 16 -7.55 -13.92 -3.83
C ASN A 16 -6.41 -13.82 -2.81
N GLN A 17 -5.96 -12.60 -2.55
CA GLN A 17 -4.85 -12.30 -1.65
C GLN A 17 -5.32 -11.51 -0.44
N ARG A 18 -4.76 -11.82 0.72
CA ARG A 18 -4.93 -11.04 1.94
C ARG A 18 -4.12 -9.76 1.85
N VAL A 19 -4.70 -8.67 2.32
CA VAL A 19 -4.03 -7.37 2.37
C VAL A 19 -4.07 -6.85 3.81
N TYR A 20 -2.92 -6.45 4.32
CA TYR A 20 -2.83 -5.78 5.63
C TYR A 20 -3.27 -4.32 5.48
N LYS A 21 -3.95 -3.77 6.50
CA LYS A 21 -4.31 -2.35 6.49
C LYS A 21 -3.07 -1.45 6.43
N PHE A 22 -3.24 -0.25 5.89
CA PHE A 22 -2.18 0.76 5.77
C PHE A 22 -1.05 0.37 4.81
N THR A 23 -1.34 -0.48 3.85
CA THR A 23 -0.41 -0.83 2.77
C THR A 23 -0.84 -0.22 1.46
N ALA A 24 0.14 0.13 0.61
CA ALA A 24 -0.09 0.69 -0.70
C ALA A 24 -0.49 -0.40 -1.70
N LEU A 25 -1.53 -0.13 -2.47
CA LEU A 25 -1.98 -0.99 -3.54
C LEU A 25 -1.82 -0.30 -4.89
N VAL A 26 -1.62 -1.11 -5.91
CA VAL A 26 -1.42 -0.65 -7.28
C VAL A 26 -2.53 -1.16 -8.19
N LYS A 27 -2.68 -0.50 -9.34
CA LYS A 27 -3.54 -1.00 -10.42
C LYS A 27 -3.03 -2.37 -10.86
N ASP A 28 -3.94 -3.35 -10.90
CA ASP A 28 -3.58 -4.65 -11.43
C ASP A 28 -3.52 -4.60 -12.96
N THR A 29 -2.36 -4.88 -13.52
CA THR A 29 -2.11 -4.86 -14.96
C THR A 29 -2.66 -6.07 -15.70
N ALA A 30 -3.04 -7.12 -14.97
CA ALA A 30 -3.69 -8.30 -15.55
C ALA A 30 -5.17 -8.06 -15.88
N ASP A 31 -5.74 -6.93 -15.46
CA ASP A 31 -7.11 -6.58 -15.77
C ASP A 31 -7.22 -6.07 -17.22
N THR A 32 -7.87 -6.86 -18.05
CA THR A 32 -8.19 -6.50 -19.44
C THR A 32 -9.58 -5.90 -19.60
N THR A 33 -10.37 -5.84 -18.53
CA THR A 33 -11.73 -5.29 -18.57
C THR A 33 -11.70 -3.78 -18.37
N GLN A 34 -12.17 -3.04 -19.38
CA GLN A 34 -12.07 -1.58 -19.42
C GLN A 34 -12.97 -0.84 -18.40
N ASN A 35 -13.87 -1.53 -17.73
CA ASN A 35 -14.94 -0.90 -16.93
C ASN A 35 -14.84 -1.15 -15.42
N GLN A 36 -13.82 -1.84 -14.94
CA GLN A 36 -13.68 -2.14 -13.53
C GLN A 36 -12.28 -1.73 -13.04
N GLN A 37 -12.24 -1.07 -11.92
CA GLN A 37 -10.98 -0.68 -11.29
C GLN A 37 -10.55 -1.77 -10.32
N TYR A 38 -9.54 -2.52 -10.69
CA TYR A 38 -8.96 -3.56 -9.85
C TYR A 38 -7.68 -3.10 -9.17
N ALA A 39 -7.57 -3.42 -7.90
CA ALA A 39 -6.41 -3.17 -7.07
C ALA A 39 -5.75 -4.48 -6.65
N GLY A 40 -4.44 -4.48 -6.55
CA GLY A 40 -3.66 -5.62 -6.09
C GLY A 40 -2.41 -5.20 -5.35
N LEU A 41 -1.75 -6.17 -4.73
CA LEU A 41 -0.45 -5.95 -4.10
C LEU A 41 0.60 -5.63 -5.17
N PRO A 42 1.59 -4.78 -4.85
CA PRO A 42 2.67 -4.47 -5.78
C PRO A 42 3.53 -5.70 -6.03
N ALA A 43 4.13 -5.78 -7.22
CA ALA A 43 5.02 -6.89 -7.60
C ALA A 43 6.48 -6.66 -7.16
N ALA A 44 6.86 -5.41 -6.87
CA ALA A 44 8.22 -5.02 -6.53
C ALA A 44 8.26 -3.66 -5.84
N ALA A 45 9.45 -3.28 -5.37
CA ALA A 45 9.71 -1.93 -4.92
C ALA A 45 9.54 -0.92 -6.06
N ASN A 46 9.17 0.32 -5.72
CA ASN A 46 8.91 1.40 -6.67
C ASN A 46 7.88 1.02 -7.75
N ALA A 47 6.89 0.23 -7.39
CA ALA A 47 5.87 -0.23 -8.33
C ALA A 47 5.06 0.93 -8.91
N ALA A 48 4.82 0.87 -10.21
CA ALA A 48 3.99 1.83 -10.92
C ALA A 48 2.50 1.66 -10.61
N GLY A 49 1.72 2.70 -10.88
CA GLY A 49 0.26 2.62 -10.82
C GLY A 49 -0.30 2.60 -9.41
N VAL A 50 0.32 3.30 -8.48
CA VAL A 50 -0.19 3.44 -7.10
C VAL A 50 -1.61 3.99 -7.15
N LEU A 51 -2.55 3.27 -6.54
CA LEU A 51 -3.96 3.67 -6.46
C LEU A 51 -4.31 4.32 -5.12
N GLY A 52 -3.75 3.83 -4.04
CA GLY A 52 -4.07 4.33 -2.70
C GLY A 52 -3.57 3.40 -1.60
N ILE A 53 -3.97 3.73 -0.39
CA ILE A 53 -3.59 3.03 0.83
C ILE A 53 -4.81 2.33 1.41
N SER A 54 -4.71 1.04 1.70
CA SER A 54 -5.80 0.30 2.32
C SER A 54 -6.08 0.84 3.72
N VAL A 55 -7.36 1.09 4.04
CA VAL A 55 -7.76 1.65 5.34
C VAL A 55 -8.12 0.59 6.36
N GLU A 56 -8.30 -0.65 5.92
CA GLU A 56 -8.67 -1.78 6.76
C GLU A 56 -8.02 -3.07 6.26
N HIS A 57 -7.98 -4.07 7.12
CA HIS A 57 -7.55 -5.41 6.72
C HIS A 57 -8.53 -6.00 5.70
N PHE A 58 -8.01 -6.47 4.59
CA PHE A 58 -8.76 -7.17 3.56
C PHE A 58 -8.42 -8.66 3.63
N VAL A 59 -9.21 -9.39 4.39
CA VAL A 59 -9.03 -10.80 4.69
C VAL A 59 -10.39 -11.51 4.74
N GLU A 60 -10.37 -12.82 4.73
CA GLU A 60 -11.59 -13.60 4.90
C GLU A 60 -12.23 -13.39 6.28
N PRO A 61 -13.55 -13.54 6.43
CA PRO A 61 -14.29 -13.15 7.64
C PRO A 61 -13.81 -13.80 8.95
N ASN A 62 -13.27 -15.01 8.89
CA ASN A 62 -12.84 -15.76 10.07
C ASN A 62 -11.32 -15.67 10.30
N TYR A 63 -10.62 -14.86 9.54
CA TYR A 63 -9.18 -14.67 9.70
C TYR A 63 -8.91 -13.61 10.76
N PHE A 64 -8.34 -14.03 11.89
CA PHE A 64 -8.00 -13.14 12.98
C PHE A 64 -6.55 -12.66 12.87
N ILE A 65 -6.36 -11.34 12.93
CA ILE A 65 -5.04 -10.71 12.95
C ILE A 65 -4.82 -10.16 14.36
N ALA A 66 -3.89 -10.76 15.09
CA ALA A 66 -3.53 -10.27 16.42
C ALA A 66 -2.81 -8.92 16.34
N GLN A 67 -2.98 -8.10 17.38
CA GLN A 67 -2.22 -6.86 17.50
C GLN A 67 -0.72 -7.16 17.51
N GLY A 68 0.07 -6.38 16.76
CA GLY A 68 1.51 -6.58 16.65
C GLY A 68 1.95 -7.65 15.65
N THR A 69 1.01 -8.25 14.92
CA THR A 69 1.34 -9.19 13.84
C THR A 69 2.16 -8.50 12.77
N ASP A 70 3.25 -9.13 12.35
CA ASP A 70 4.07 -8.66 11.23
C ASP A 70 3.24 -8.70 9.94
N PRO A 71 3.05 -7.57 9.24
CA PRO A 71 2.29 -7.51 7.99
C PRO A 71 2.75 -8.50 6.92
N THR A 72 4.03 -8.84 6.90
CA THR A 72 4.58 -9.77 5.91
C THR A 72 4.15 -11.22 6.12
N THR A 73 3.70 -11.57 7.31
CA THR A 73 3.30 -12.94 7.66
C THR A 73 1.88 -13.29 7.26
N ILE A 74 1.02 -12.28 7.06
CA ILE A 74 -0.39 -12.51 6.72
C ILE A 74 -0.68 -12.53 5.23
N THR A 75 0.23 -12.00 4.44
CA THR A 75 0.08 -11.95 2.98
C THR A 75 0.07 -13.35 2.41
N GLY A 76 -1.02 -13.74 1.82
CA GLY A 76 -1.18 -15.06 1.26
C GLY A 76 -2.54 -15.21 0.60
N THR A 77 -2.77 -16.37 0.00
CA THR A 77 -4.04 -16.69 -0.65
C THR A 77 -5.06 -17.12 0.41
N ALA A 78 -6.23 -16.52 0.37
CA ALA A 78 -7.34 -16.99 1.21
C ALA A 78 -7.82 -18.39 0.76
N PRO A 79 -8.41 -19.21 1.65
CA PRO A 79 -9.02 -20.47 1.26
C PRO A 79 -10.05 -20.29 0.16
N VAL A 80 -10.19 -21.28 -0.73
CA VAL A 80 -11.11 -21.23 -1.88
C VAL A 80 -12.56 -20.92 -1.46
N LEU A 81 -12.99 -21.40 -0.29
CA LEU A 81 -14.32 -21.13 0.26
C LEU A 81 -14.56 -19.67 0.62
N TYR A 82 -13.52 -18.88 0.78
CA TYR A 82 -13.56 -17.48 1.17
C TYR A 82 -12.83 -16.59 0.16
N ASN A 83 -13.11 -16.81 -1.11
CA ASN A 83 -12.46 -16.11 -2.20
C ASN A 83 -12.62 -14.60 -2.08
N LEU A 84 -11.50 -13.88 -1.96
CA LEU A 84 -11.44 -12.43 -1.88
C LEU A 84 -11.47 -11.75 -3.25
N LYS A 85 -11.18 -12.47 -4.32
CA LYS A 85 -11.20 -11.94 -5.68
C LYS A 85 -12.57 -11.36 -6.02
N GLY A 86 -12.57 -10.16 -6.57
CA GLY A 86 -13.80 -9.46 -6.98
C GLY A 86 -14.52 -8.74 -5.84
N ARG A 87 -14.11 -8.90 -4.59
CA ARG A 87 -14.67 -8.16 -3.45
C ARG A 87 -14.14 -6.74 -3.41
N GLY A 88 -14.94 -5.84 -2.83
CA GLY A 88 -14.57 -4.45 -2.65
C GLY A 88 -13.47 -4.27 -1.60
N ILE A 89 -12.45 -3.51 -1.95
CA ILE A 89 -11.43 -3.05 -1.03
C ILE A 89 -11.41 -1.52 -1.01
N THR A 90 -11.40 -0.94 0.19
CA THR A 90 -11.45 0.52 0.36
C THR A 90 -10.05 1.09 0.47
N LEU A 91 -9.72 2.04 -0.41
CA LEU A 91 -8.44 2.72 -0.44
C LEU A 91 -8.61 4.20 -0.17
N GLN A 92 -7.71 4.78 0.61
CA GLN A 92 -7.56 6.23 0.70
C GLN A 92 -6.72 6.71 -0.47
N VAL A 93 -7.22 7.70 -1.22
CA VAL A 93 -6.62 8.14 -2.48
C VAL A 93 -6.06 9.56 -2.42
N ASN A 94 -6.33 10.31 -1.37
CA ASN A 94 -5.74 11.62 -1.14
C ASN A 94 -5.67 11.97 0.37
N GLY A 95 -5.11 13.12 0.68
CA GLY A 95 -4.97 13.59 2.05
C GLY A 95 -3.82 12.93 2.79
N ILE A 96 -3.90 12.86 4.12
CA ILE A 96 -2.89 12.22 4.98
C ILE A 96 -3.34 10.80 5.28
N ALA A 97 -2.56 9.82 4.83
CA ALA A 97 -2.80 8.40 5.07
C ALA A 97 -1.80 7.82 6.06
N ARG A 98 -2.23 6.80 6.79
CA ARG A 98 -1.32 5.95 7.57
C ARG A 98 -0.76 4.86 6.68
N CYS A 99 0.55 4.70 6.70
CA CYS A 99 1.26 3.67 5.94
C CYS A 99 2.14 2.85 6.88
N ILE A 100 2.34 1.58 6.54
CA ILE A 100 3.33 0.73 7.23
C ILE A 100 4.70 1.01 6.63
N ALA A 101 5.66 1.39 7.45
CA ALA A 101 7.04 1.57 7.02
C ALA A 101 7.78 0.22 6.92
N ALA A 102 8.60 0.05 5.90
CA ALA A 102 9.49 -1.12 5.78
C ALA A 102 10.84 -0.91 6.51
N GLY A 103 11.08 0.29 7.00
CA GLY A 103 12.29 0.66 7.73
C GLY A 103 12.24 2.11 8.19
N ALA A 104 13.39 2.68 8.52
CA ALA A 104 13.49 4.05 8.99
C ALA A 104 13.07 5.06 7.89
N VAL A 105 12.22 5.98 8.26
CA VAL A 105 11.76 7.11 7.43
C VAL A 105 11.86 8.38 8.25
N SER A 106 12.33 9.46 7.67
CA SER A 106 12.37 10.77 8.33
C SER A 106 11.23 11.66 7.84
N GLN A 107 10.75 12.52 8.70
CA GLN A 107 9.80 13.56 8.32
C GLN A 107 10.33 14.36 7.12
N GLY A 108 9.49 14.57 6.11
CA GLY A 108 9.85 15.27 4.87
C GLY A 108 10.39 14.36 3.77
N ASP A 109 10.70 13.11 4.07
CA ASP A 109 11.16 12.17 3.04
C ASP A 109 10.08 11.87 2.01
N GLN A 110 10.50 11.76 0.75
CA GLN A 110 9.67 11.14 -0.27
C GLN A 110 9.66 9.62 -0.06
N VAL A 111 8.47 9.06 0.06
CA VAL A 111 8.30 7.62 0.25
C VAL A 111 7.71 6.96 -0.98
N VAL A 112 8.18 5.77 -1.25
CA VAL A 112 7.74 4.89 -2.34
C VAL A 112 7.36 3.52 -1.79
N ILE A 113 6.70 2.70 -2.60
CA ILE A 113 6.47 1.29 -2.25
C ILE A 113 7.83 0.59 -2.09
N ALA A 114 8.01 -0.07 -0.97
CA ALA A 114 9.26 -0.72 -0.62
C ALA A 114 9.32 -2.20 -1.03
N ASP A 115 8.18 -2.87 -1.05
CA ASP A 115 8.13 -4.32 -1.23
C ASP A 115 6.77 -4.83 -1.74
N VAL A 116 6.70 -6.12 -1.95
CA VAL A 116 5.51 -6.82 -2.44
C VAL A 116 4.33 -6.85 -1.44
N TYR A 117 4.56 -6.41 -0.21
CA TYR A 117 3.52 -6.32 0.81
C TYR A 117 2.84 -4.95 0.85
N GLY A 118 3.32 -4.00 0.04
CA GLY A 118 2.80 -2.64 -0.01
C GLY A 118 3.27 -1.73 1.13
N ARG A 119 4.31 -2.11 1.86
CA ARG A 119 4.95 -1.21 2.81
C ARG A 119 5.69 -0.10 2.08
N VAL A 120 5.91 1.01 2.75
CA VAL A 120 6.62 2.16 2.17
C VAL A 120 7.98 2.36 2.82
N ASN A 121 8.89 2.98 2.10
CA ASN A 121 10.21 3.38 2.63
C ASN A 121 10.67 4.66 1.97
N ASN A 122 11.66 5.30 2.58
CA ASN A 122 12.39 6.41 2.00
C ASN A 122 13.05 5.96 0.69
N LEU A 123 12.91 6.80 -0.32
CA LEU A 123 13.52 6.56 -1.63
C LEU A 123 15.04 6.31 -1.54
N ALA A 124 15.74 7.03 -0.64
CA ALA A 124 17.19 6.88 -0.49
C ALA A 124 17.62 5.51 0.06
N ASN A 125 16.73 4.80 0.78
CA ASN A 125 17.00 3.46 1.30
C ASN A 125 16.80 2.35 0.26
N LEU A 126 16.25 2.69 -0.89
CA LEU A 126 16.03 1.78 -2.01
C LEU A 126 17.11 2.03 -3.05
N SER A 127 17.85 1.01 -3.41
CA SER A 127 18.91 1.10 -4.42
C SER A 127 18.33 1.28 -5.82
N ILE A 128 17.69 2.44 -6.06
CA ILE A 128 17.10 2.77 -7.35
C ILE A 128 18.14 3.49 -8.20
N ALA A 129 18.37 2.99 -9.40
CA ALA A 129 19.35 3.56 -10.30
C ALA A 129 18.98 5.00 -10.70
N ALA A 130 20.00 5.86 -10.86
CA ALA A 130 19.82 7.23 -11.35
C ALA A 130 19.12 7.22 -12.72
N GLY A 131 18.19 8.16 -12.93
CA GLY A 131 17.38 8.26 -14.13
C GLY A 131 16.17 7.32 -14.19
N THR A 132 16.01 6.42 -13.22
CA THR A 132 14.82 5.57 -13.11
C THR A 132 13.61 6.44 -12.75
N LYS A 133 12.49 6.16 -13.40
CA LYS A 133 11.22 6.80 -13.07
C LYS A 133 10.76 6.37 -11.67
N ILE A 134 10.44 7.34 -10.85
CA ILE A 134 9.98 7.14 -9.47
C ILE A 134 8.46 7.25 -9.43
N TYR A 135 7.83 6.33 -8.73
CA TYR A 135 6.39 6.30 -8.48
C TYR A 135 6.14 6.53 -6.99
N PRO A 136 6.05 7.79 -6.54
CA PRO A 136 5.92 8.11 -5.12
C PRO A 136 4.56 7.70 -4.58
N VAL A 137 4.53 7.42 -3.29
CA VAL A 137 3.30 7.36 -2.50
C VAL A 137 3.00 8.74 -1.93
N GLY A 138 4.01 9.46 -1.47
CA GLY A 138 3.86 10.81 -0.96
C GLY A 138 5.04 11.26 -0.11
N ILE A 139 4.78 12.22 0.78
CA ILE A 139 5.77 12.82 1.68
C ILE A 139 5.44 12.47 3.13
N ALA A 140 6.42 11.94 3.84
CA ALA A 140 6.29 11.58 5.26
C ALA A 140 6.07 12.81 6.15
N GLN A 141 5.09 12.73 7.05
CA GLN A 141 4.75 13.80 8.00
C GLN A 141 5.35 13.57 9.38
N ASN A 142 5.78 12.37 9.68
CA ASN A 142 6.46 12.00 10.92
C ASN A 142 7.65 11.08 10.60
N SER A 143 8.46 10.82 11.61
CA SER A 143 9.60 9.90 11.50
C SER A 143 9.27 8.55 12.12
N THR A 144 9.84 7.49 11.54
CA THR A 144 9.82 6.11 12.06
C THR A 144 11.24 5.59 12.14
N GLN A 145 11.49 4.61 13.01
CA GLN A 145 12.83 4.03 13.16
C GLN A 145 12.89 2.56 12.80
N ASN A 146 11.76 1.85 12.90
CA ASN A 146 11.71 0.41 12.74
C ASN A 146 10.78 0.01 11.60
N ALA A 147 11.05 -1.16 11.06
CA ALA A 147 10.10 -1.82 10.16
C ALA A 147 8.77 -2.05 10.90
N ASN A 148 7.69 -1.91 10.18
CA ASN A 148 6.31 -2.04 10.64
C ASN A 148 5.80 -0.90 11.54
N ASP A 149 6.58 0.14 11.79
CA ASP A 149 6.09 1.37 12.38
C ASP A 149 5.08 2.06 11.43
N ILE A 150 4.21 2.88 12.01
CA ILE A 150 3.25 3.68 11.24
C ILE A 150 3.86 5.02 10.88
N VAL A 151 3.92 5.31 9.59
CA VAL A 151 4.26 6.63 9.06
C VAL A 151 3.02 7.29 8.48
N GLU A 152 2.80 8.55 8.81
CA GLU A 152 1.75 9.38 8.18
C GLU A 152 2.32 10.02 6.92
N VAL A 153 1.61 9.90 5.81
CA VAL A 153 2.07 10.32 4.48
C VAL A 153 1.02 11.21 3.83
N VAL A 154 1.41 12.40 3.41
CA VAL A 154 0.60 13.21 2.49
C VAL A 154 0.69 12.57 1.12
N LEU A 155 -0.44 12.03 0.65
CA LEU A 155 -0.49 11.28 -0.60
C LEU A 155 -0.25 12.18 -1.81
N ASN A 156 0.66 11.78 -2.66
CA ASN A 156 0.93 12.40 -3.95
C ASN A 156 1.56 11.36 -4.89
N PHE A 157 0.79 10.89 -5.84
CA PHE A 157 1.21 9.82 -6.75
C PHE A 157 1.83 10.33 -8.05
N ALA A 158 2.13 11.63 -8.16
CA ALA A 158 2.73 12.21 -9.36
C ALA A 158 4.14 11.63 -9.60
N PRO A 159 4.40 10.95 -10.73
CA PRO A 159 5.71 10.38 -11.00
C PRO A 159 6.80 11.44 -11.11
N SER A 160 8.00 11.07 -10.68
CA SER A 160 9.21 11.88 -10.81
C SER A 160 10.37 11.02 -11.34
N HIS A 161 11.56 11.60 -11.45
CA HIS A 161 12.78 10.88 -11.79
C HIS A 161 13.81 11.00 -10.68
N ALA A 162 14.50 9.92 -10.44
CA ALA A 162 15.62 9.90 -9.49
C ALA A 162 16.81 10.73 -9.98
#